data_732f361eaa48a3caa4fb9c361d68d51f
#
_entry.id   732f361eaa48a3caa4fb9c361d68d51f
#
_cell.length_a   1.000
_cell.length_b   1.000
_cell.length_c   1.000
_cell.angle_alpha   90.00
_cell.angle_beta   90.00
_cell.angle_gamma   90.00
#
_symmetry.space_group_name_H-M   'P 1'
#
loop_
_entity.id
_entity.type
_entity.pdbx_description
1 polymer ?
#
loop_
_entity_poly.entity_id
_entity_poly.type
_entity_poly.pdbx_seq_one_letter_code
_entity_poly.pdbx_strand_id
1 'polypeptide(L)'
;MGLLPAAVCGIDIREMLEGAAAMDKRCQSNDVWKNPALLEAVLQYIAMQDMEANIQVVMPYADSLKYMADWFCQLWAESLGKNVTRKGMAVNVGQTPTKALGVTDQHSQLQLYTEGPYDKVITFLKVGQFRNEYEISHGCEEFPDVAFLGGKTLNALIDAERRGTEYALYRAGRMSQTITLPEVNPYTIGQLLFFFEMATAYAGELLDVDAFNQPGVEGSKIASYAVLGNTAEKYAKKAEEMKSRPASRKEYVL
;
A
#
# COMPACT_ATOMS: atom_id res chain seq x y z
N MET A 1 -4.13 -4.93 -17.33
CA MET A 1 -3.00 -4.29 -18.07
C MET A 1 -1.64 -4.86 -17.66
N GLY A 2 -1.42 -5.31 -16.42
CA GLY A 2 -0.12 -5.79 -15.92
C GLY A 2 0.46 -7.06 -16.58
N LEU A 3 -0.37 -7.98 -17.09
CA LEU A 3 0.09 -9.25 -17.63
C LEU A 3 0.97 -9.11 -18.89
N LEU A 4 0.66 -8.18 -19.78
CA LEU A 4 1.47 -7.98 -20.98
C LEU A 4 2.91 -7.52 -20.66
N PRO A 5 3.13 -6.44 -19.88
CA PRO A 5 4.49 -6.07 -19.48
C PRO A 5 5.18 -7.16 -18.65
N ALA A 6 4.47 -7.89 -17.79
CA ALA A 6 5.04 -9.02 -17.05
C ALA A 6 5.58 -10.10 -17.99
N ALA A 7 4.80 -10.49 -19.01
CA ALA A 7 5.23 -11.45 -20.02
C ALA A 7 6.46 -10.96 -20.82
N VAL A 8 6.49 -9.68 -21.20
CA VAL A 8 7.64 -9.07 -21.90
C VAL A 8 8.89 -9.08 -21.01
N CYS A 9 8.74 -8.93 -19.69
CA CYS A 9 9.85 -9.03 -18.74
C CYS A 9 10.25 -10.48 -18.38
N GLY A 10 9.63 -11.49 -19.01
CA GLY A 10 9.94 -12.90 -18.77
C GLY A 10 9.35 -13.48 -17.49
N ILE A 11 8.38 -12.80 -16.88
CA ILE A 11 7.64 -13.30 -15.71
C ILE A 11 6.61 -14.34 -16.19
N ASP A 12 6.54 -15.49 -15.52
CA ASP A 12 5.53 -16.51 -15.82
C ASP A 12 4.14 -16.03 -15.42
N ILE A 13 3.39 -15.52 -16.42
CA ILE A 13 2.03 -15.01 -16.25
C ILE A 13 1.00 -16.11 -15.94
N ARG A 14 1.28 -17.37 -16.29
CA ARG A 14 0.39 -18.49 -15.96
C ARG A 14 0.49 -18.82 -14.48
N GLU A 15 1.71 -18.96 -13.99
CA GLU A 15 1.97 -19.15 -12.56
C GLU A 15 1.39 -18.00 -11.73
N MET A 16 1.49 -16.73 -12.20
CA MET A 16 0.86 -15.59 -11.56
C MET A 16 -0.67 -15.71 -11.50
N LEU A 17 -1.32 -16.12 -12.59
CA LEU A 17 -2.77 -16.33 -12.64
C LEU A 17 -3.20 -17.52 -11.79
N GLU A 18 -2.42 -18.57 -11.70
CA GLU A 18 -2.67 -19.71 -10.80
C GLU A 18 -2.63 -19.28 -9.33
N GLY A 19 -1.68 -18.41 -8.97
CA GLY A 19 -1.62 -17.79 -7.66
C GLY A 19 -2.87 -16.96 -7.35
N ALA A 20 -3.29 -16.11 -8.27
CA ALA A 20 -4.51 -15.31 -8.15
C ALA A 20 -5.76 -16.22 -7.97
N ALA A 21 -5.89 -17.27 -8.79
CA ALA A 21 -6.99 -18.23 -8.69
C ALA A 21 -6.98 -19.02 -7.37
N ALA A 22 -5.81 -19.31 -6.82
CA ALA A 22 -5.70 -19.93 -5.50
C ALA A 22 -6.16 -19.00 -4.37
N MET A 23 -5.84 -17.70 -4.47
CA MET A 23 -6.32 -16.71 -3.51
C MET A 23 -7.81 -16.45 -3.67
N ASP A 24 -8.35 -16.41 -4.91
CA ASP A 24 -9.79 -16.33 -5.17
C ASP A 24 -10.58 -17.39 -4.39
N LYS A 25 -10.15 -18.65 -4.48
CA LYS A 25 -10.78 -19.75 -3.72
C LYS A 25 -10.81 -19.49 -2.21
N ARG A 26 -9.77 -18.89 -1.66
CA ARG A 26 -9.71 -18.53 -0.23
C ARG A 26 -10.63 -17.36 0.11
N CYS A 27 -10.89 -16.47 -0.83
CA CYS A 27 -11.73 -15.29 -0.66
C CYS A 27 -13.23 -15.55 -0.89
N GLN A 28 -13.65 -16.79 -1.19
CA GLN A 28 -15.06 -17.14 -1.44
C GLN A 28 -15.88 -17.34 -0.16
N SER A 29 -15.24 -17.46 1.01
CA SER A 29 -15.94 -17.66 2.28
C SER A 29 -16.57 -16.36 2.78
N ASN A 30 -17.81 -16.43 3.27
CA ASN A 30 -18.45 -15.34 4.01
C ASN A 30 -18.03 -15.29 5.50
N ASP A 31 -17.29 -16.28 5.96
CA ASP A 31 -16.70 -16.29 7.31
C ASP A 31 -15.42 -15.45 7.29
N VAL A 32 -15.43 -14.34 8.04
CA VAL A 32 -14.32 -13.39 8.11
C VAL A 32 -12.99 -14.06 8.50
N TRP A 33 -13.03 -15.08 9.35
CA TRP A 33 -11.83 -15.81 9.80
C TRP A 33 -11.27 -16.79 8.77
N LYS A 34 -12.03 -17.08 7.73
CA LYS A 34 -11.63 -17.98 6.63
C LYS A 34 -11.33 -17.25 5.33
N ASN A 35 -11.69 -15.98 5.26
CA ASN A 35 -11.48 -15.14 4.08
C ASN A 35 -10.45 -14.04 4.40
N PRO A 36 -9.18 -14.21 3.95
CA PRO A 36 -8.12 -13.28 4.33
C PRO A 36 -8.34 -11.85 3.83
N ALA A 37 -8.92 -11.67 2.64
CA ALA A 37 -9.19 -10.36 2.08
C ALA A 37 -10.35 -9.65 2.81
N LEU A 38 -11.38 -10.41 3.21
CA LEU A 38 -12.47 -9.87 4.02
C LEU A 38 -11.97 -9.49 5.42
N LEU A 39 -11.12 -10.32 6.02
CA LEU A 39 -10.50 -10.00 7.32
C LEU A 39 -9.69 -8.71 7.24
N GLU A 40 -8.85 -8.55 6.21
CA GLU A 40 -8.09 -7.32 5.98
C GLU A 40 -9.02 -6.10 5.88
N ALA A 41 -10.05 -6.18 5.05
CA ALA A 41 -11.01 -5.09 4.88
C ALA A 41 -11.72 -4.70 6.19
N VAL A 42 -12.14 -5.70 6.98
CA VAL A 42 -12.80 -5.48 8.27
C VAL A 42 -11.84 -4.84 9.28
N LEU A 43 -10.59 -5.33 9.36
CA LEU A 43 -9.59 -4.76 10.29
C LEU A 43 -9.28 -3.30 9.94
N GLN A 44 -9.10 -2.97 8.67
CA GLN A 44 -8.86 -1.60 8.23
C GLN A 44 -10.09 -0.70 8.43
N TYR A 45 -11.29 -1.24 8.20
CA TYR A 45 -12.54 -0.52 8.46
C TYR A 45 -12.69 -0.16 9.95
N ILE A 46 -12.48 -1.12 10.85
CA ILE A 46 -12.53 -0.90 12.31
C ILE A 46 -11.45 0.10 12.73
N ALA A 47 -10.23 -0.06 12.24
CA ALA A 47 -9.13 0.85 12.54
C ALA A 47 -9.47 2.29 12.14
N MET A 48 -10.07 2.49 10.97
CA MET A 48 -10.46 3.82 10.49
C MET A 48 -11.68 4.38 11.21
N GLN A 49 -12.75 3.60 11.42
CA GLN A 49 -14.02 4.08 11.96
C GLN A 49 -14.02 4.22 13.49
N ASP A 50 -13.43 3.25 14.18
CA ASP A 50 -13.53 3.14 15.63
C ASP A 50 -12.26 3.65 16.34
N MET A 51 -11.12 3.67 15.64
CA MET A 51 -9.80 4.02 16.21
C MET A 51 -9.15 5.23 15.53
N GLU A 52 -9.84 5.90 14.62
CA GLU A 52 -9.38 7.10 13.89
C GLU A 52 -8.05 6.90 13.12
N ALA A 53 -7.70 5.65 12.80
CA ALA A 53 -6.49 5.32 12.06
C ALA A 53 -6.68 5.56 10.54
N ASN A 54 -6.55 6.80 10.15
CA ASN A 54 -6.82 7.27 8.79
C ASN A 54 -5.62 7.10 7.83
N ILE A 55 -4.54 6.45 8.27
CA ILE A 55 -3.34 6.20 7.47
C ILE A 55 -3.02 4.70 7.51
N GLN A 56 -2.85 4.10 6.33
CA GLN A 56 -2.37 2.73 6.19
C GLN A 56 -0.97 2.74 5.56
N VAL A 57 0.01 2.21 6.28
CA VAL A 57 1.40 2.11 5.82
C VAL A 57 1.68 0.69 5.38
N VAL A 58 2.10 0.49 4.12
CA VAL A 58 2.61 -0.80 3.66
C VAL A 58 4.14 -0.75 3.63
N MET A 59 4.77 -1.64 4.40
CA MET A 59 6.21 -1.66 4.63
C MET A 59 6.80 -3.05 4.30
N PRO A 60 7.18 -3.29 3.03
CA PRO A 60 7.88 -4.50 2.64
C PRO A 60 9.32 -4.53 3.17
N TYR A 61 9.76 -5.73 3.60
CA TYR A 61 11.14 -6.03 3.98
C TYR A 61 11.86 -6.83 2.90
N ALA A 62 11.72 -6.37 1.68
CA ALA A 62 12.45 -6.85 0.50
C ALA A 62 12.38 -5.80 -0.61
N ASP A 63 13.51 -5.45 -1.21
CA ASP A 63 13.57 -4.47 -2.31
C ASP A 63 12.74 -4.89 -3.51
N SER A 64 12.63 -6.19 -3.79
CA SER A 64 11.80 -6.75 -4.85
C SER A 64 10.30 -6.46 -4.67
N LEU A 65 9.86 -6.13 -3.45
CA LEU A 65 8.47 -5.77 -3.14
C LEU A 65 8.25 -4.26 -2.99
N LYS A 66 9.28 -3.43 -3.18
CA LYS A 66 9.18 -1.97 -3.03
C LYS A 66 8.01 -1.39 -3.81
N TYR A 67 7.92 -1.70 -5.10
CA TYR A 67 6.86 -1.18 -5.96
C TYR A 67 5.49 -1.86 -5.76
N MET A 68 5.43 -2.95 -5.00
CA MET A 68 4.15 -3.50 -4.54
C MET A 68 3.44 -2.54 -3.58
N ALA A 69 4.20 -1.87 -2.70
CA ALA A 69 3.65 -0.83 -1.83
C ALA A 69 3.17 0.40 -2.62
N ASP A 70 3.88 0.82 -3.68
CA ASP A 70 3.43 1.88 -4.60
C ASP A 70 2.12 1.52 -5.29
N TRP A 71 2.03 0.31 -5.82
CA TRP A 71 0.83 -0.21 -6.49
C TRP A 71 -0.35 -0.28 -5.52
N PHE A 72 -0.13 -0.77 -4.29
CA PHE A 72 -1.17 -0.80 -3.25
C PHE A 72 -1.67 0.62 -2.92
N CYS A 73 -0.78 1.60 -2.80
CA CYS A 73 -1.16 2.99 -2.54
C CYS A 73 -2.11 3.51 -3.62
N GLN A 74 -1.83 3.23 -4.89
CA GLN A 74 -2.72 3.61 -5.98
C GLN A 74 -4.07 2.88 -5.87
N LEU A 75 -4.05 1.56 -5.75
CA LEU A 75 -5.27 0.74 -5.66
C LEU A 75 -6.20 1.23 -4.55
N TRP A 76 -5.67 1.38 -3.33
CA TRP A 76 -6.45 1.73 -2.15
C TRP A 76 -6.98 3.17 -2.22
N ALA A 77 -6.14 4.13 -2.60
CA ALA A 77 -6.52 5.54 -2.68
C ALA A 77 -7.58 5.81 -3.76
N GLU A 78 -7.36 5.32 -4.99
CA GLU A 78 -8.28 5.56 -6.11
C GLU A 78 -9.62 4.85 -5.92
N SER A 79 -9.61 3.68 -5.33
CA SER A 79 -10.83 2.88 -5.13
C SER A 79 -11.67 3.38 -3.96
N LEU A 80 -11.05 3.78 -2.84
CA LEU A 80 -11.78 4.06 -1.59
C LEU A 80 -11.91 5.55 -1.26
N GLY A 81 -11.07 6.42 -1.83
CA GLY A 81 -11.18 7.87 -1.65
C GLY A 81 -12.41 8.41 -2.38
N LYS A 82 -13.54 8.53 -1.69
CA LYS A 82 -14.82 8.94 -2.28
C LYS A 82 -15.50 10.04 -1.47
N ASN A 83 -16.10 10.98 -2.17
CA ASN A 83 -16.88 12.07 -1.56
C ASN A 83 -18.36 11.72 -1.35
N VAL A 84 -18.86 10.69 -2.02
CA VAL A 84 -20.27 10.26 -1.90
C VAL A 84 -20.38 8.74 -1.79
N THR A 85 -21.44 8.29 -1.13
CA THR A 85 -21.87 6.88 -1.13
C THR A 85 -22.42 6.48 -2.50
N ARG A 86 -22.67 5.18 -2.71
CA ARG A 86 -23.38 4.67 -3.88
C ARG A 86 -24.79 5.27 -4.07
N LYS A 87 -25.38 5.77 -2.99
CA LYS A 87 -26.69 6.46 -3.00
C LYS A 87 -26.57 7.99 -3.15
N GLY A 88 -25.36 8.52 -3.33
CA GLY A 88 -25.12 9.95 -3.52
C GLY A 88 -25.10 10.80 -2.25
N MET A 89 -25.08 10.19 -1.08
CA MET A 89 -24.93 10.91 0.20
C MET A 89 -23.48 11.34 0.38
N ALA A 90 -23.24 12.57 0.83
CA ALA A 90 -21.89 13.09 1.09
C ALA A 90 -21.26 12.35 2.29
N VAL A 91 -20.04 11.82 2.11
CA VAL A 91 -19.30 11.06 3.14
C VAL A 91 -17.85 11.52 3.27
N ASN A 92 -17.12 11.78 2.18
CA ASN A 92 -15.69 12.12 2.16
C ASN A 92 -14.84 11.09 2.94
N VAL A 93 -14.90 9.83 2.53
CA VAL A 93 -14.22 8.69 3.18
C VAL A 93 -13.00 8.25 2.41
N GLY A 94 -12.18 7.44 3.04
CA GLY A 94 -11.00 6.78 2.51
C GLY A 94 -9.79 6.98 3.41
N GLN A 95 -9.09 5.89 3.70
CA GLN A 95 -7.80 5.90 4.39
C GLN A 95 -6.72 6.42 3.44
N THR A 96 -5.77 7.20 3.94
CA THR A 96 -4.58 7.61 3.19
C THR A 96 -3.57 6.46 3.17
N PRO A 97 -3.35 5.79 2.04
CA PRO A 97 -2.31 4.79 1.96
C PRO A 97 -0.95 5.48 1.81
N THR A 98 0.06 4.96 2.49
CA THR A 98 1.44 5.40 2.34
C THR A 98 2.36 4.19 2.33
N LYS A 99 3.59 4.41 1.91
CA LYS A 99 4.59 3.38 1.76
C LYS A 99 5.82 3.66 2.60
N ALA A 100 6.45 2.61 3.04
CA ALA A 100 7.79 2.61 3.62
C ALA A 100 8.55 1.39 3.10
N LEU A 101 9.86 1.39 3.21
CA LEU A 101 10.72 0.26 2.84
C LEU A 101 11.57 -0.14 4.05
N GLY A 102 11.39 -1.34 4.55
CA GLY A 102 12.33 -1.94 5.50
C GLY A 102 13.61 -2.41 4.78
N VAL A 103 14.81 -2.08 5.31
CA VAL A 103 15.02 -1.41 6.60
C VAL A 103 15.16 0.12 6.47
N THR A 104 15.32 0.62 5.23
CA THR A 104 15.68 2.00 4.92
C THR A 104 14.82 3.03 5.65
N ASP A 105 13.52 2.83 5.66
CA ASP A 105 12.57 3.80 6.24
C ASP A 105 12.36 3.64 7.75
N GLN A 106 13.03 2.70 8.40
CA GLN A 106 13.17 2.73 9.86
C GLN A 106 13.91 4.01 10.29
N HIS A 107 14.89 4.45 9.50
CA HIS A 107 15.68 5.65 9.78
C HIS A 107 14.98 6.96 9.42
N SER A 108 13.95 6.93 8.60
CA SER A 108 13.24 8.15 8.16
C SER A 108 11.87 8.33 8.80
N GLN A 109 11.15 7.24 9.16
CA GLN A 109 9.73 7.31 9.51
C GLN A 109 9.38 6.62 10.84
N LEU A 110 10.21 5.70 11.35
CA LEU A 110 9.84 4.90 12.52
C LEU A 110 9.63 5.74 13.79
N GLN A 111 10.37 6.84 13.96
CA GLN A 111 10.17 7.77 15.07
C GLN A 111 8.73 8.28 15.09
N LEU A 112 8.20 8.71 13.93
CA LEU A 112 6.82 9.17 13.78
C LEU A 112 5.82 8.04 14.04
N TYR A 113 6.12 6.82 13.58
CA TYR A 113 5.22 5.68 13.77
C TYR A 113 5.13 5.25 15.23
N THR A 114 6.22 5.37 15.98
CA THR A 114 6.30 4.95 17.38
C THR A 114 5.76 6.01 18.35
N GLU A 115 6.13 7.29 18.17
CA GLU A 115 5.83 8.35 19.13
C GLU A 115 4.86 9.43 18.62
N GLY A 116 4.56 9.44 17.31
CA GLY A 116 3.64 10.41 16.71
C GLY A 116 2.16 10.12 16.98
N PRO A 117 1.24 10.77 16.25
CA PRO A 117 -0.19 10.57 16.41
C PRO A 117 -0.63 9.11 16.23
N TYR A 118 -1.66 8.71 16.97
CA TYR A 118 -2.21 7.35 16.93
C TYR A 118 -3.23 7.19 15.79
N ASP A 119 -2.79 7.43 14.56
CA ASP A 119 -3.60 7.55 13.36
C ASP A 119 -3.24 6.58 12.23
N LYS A 120 -2.40 5.55 12.55
CA LYS A 120 -1.80 4.67 11.53
C LYS A 120 -1.95 3.19 11.86
N VAL A 121 -2.12 2.39 10.81
CA VAL A 121 -1.89 0.94 10.82
C VAL A 121 -0.67 0.63 9.97
N ILE A 122 0.28 -0.14 10.50
CA ILE A 122 1.48 -0.55 9.78
C ILE A 122 1.35 -2.01 9.33
N THR A 123 1.35 -2.24 8.01
CA THR A 123 1.30 -3.57 7.40
C THR A 123 2.67 -3.96 6.90
N PHE A 124 3.34 -4.87 7.60
CA PHE A 124 4.60 -5.45 7.16
C PHE A 124 4.38 -6.49 6.08
N LEU A 125 5.18 -6.45 5.00
CA LEU A 125 5.29 -7.56 4.05
C LEU A 125 6.59 -8.30 4.33
N LYS A 126 6.45 -9.49 4.90
CA LYS A 126 7.56 -10.39 5.24
C LYS A 126 7.78 -11.40 4.11
N VAL A 127 9.05 -11.64 3.77
CA VAL A 127 9.47 -12.77 2.92
C VAL A 127 10.00 -13.88 3.80
N GLY A 128 9.46 -15.09 3.65
CA GLY A 128 9.88 -16.26 4.39
C GLY A 128 11.23 -16.80 3.93
N GLN A 129 11.38 -16.97 2.60
CA GLN A 129 12.60 -17.45 1.98
C GLN A 129 13.01 -16.51 0.84
N PHE A 130 14.22 -15.97 0.93
CA PHE A 130 14.80 -15.17 -0.15
C PHE A 130 15.43 -16.08 -1.22
N ARG A 131 15.54 -15.55 -2.44
CA ARG A 131 16.14 -16.26 -3.57
C ARG A 131 17.59 -16.66 -3.32
N ASN A 132 18.34 -15.79 -2.64
CA ASN A 132 19.75 -16.00 -2.32
C ASN A 132 19.96 -15.79 -0.82
N GLU A 133 20.96 -16.44 -0.30
CA GLU A 133 21.43 -16.28 1.06
C GLU A 133 22.90 -15.86 1.04
N TYR A 134 23.24 -14.83 1.79
CA TYR A 134 24.59 -14.29 1.88
C TYR A 134 25.03 -14.25 3.33
N GLU A 135 26.13 -14.94 3.63
CA GLU A 135 26.75 -14.92 4.94
C GLU A 135 27.60 -13.65 5.12
N ILE A 136 27.51 -13.05 6.29
CA ILE A 136 28.36 -11.95 6.72
C ILE A 136 29.69 -12.54 7.17
N SER A 137 30.79 -12.12 6.51
CA SER A 137 32.12 -12.59 6.86
C SER A 137 32.50 -12.21 8.30
N HIS A 138 33.23 -13.09 8.97
CA HIS A 138 33.84 -12.76 10.25
C HIS A 138 34.89 -11.64 10.09
N GLY A 139 35.00 -10.77 11.08
CA GLY A 139 35.92 -9.64 11.08
C GLY A 139 35.46 -8.52 12.01
N CYS A 140 36.20 -7.43 12.01
CA CYS A 140 35.94 -6.24 12.86
C CYS A 140 35.90 -6.60 14.36
N GLU A 141 36.77 -7.49 14.81
CA GLU A 141 36.77 -8.02 16.18
C GLU A 141 37.06 -6.93 17.21
N GLU A 142 37.71 -5.84 16.79
CA GLU A 142 37.93 -4.64 17.59
C GLU A 142 36.65 -3.83 17.86
N PHE A 143 35.53 -4.14 17.13
CA PHE A 143 34.23 -3.50 17.30
C PHE A 143 33.15 -4.53 17.69
N PRO A 144 33.01 -4.86 18.99
CA PRO A 144 32.08 -5.91 19.47
C PRO A 144 30.64 -5.69 19.01
N ASP A 145 30.22 -4.43 18.85
CA ASP A 145 28.86 -4.06 18.44
C ASP A 145 28.50 -4.48 16.99
N VAL A 146 29.49 -4.87 16.18
CA VAL A 146 29.29 -5.39 14.82
C VAL A 146 29.94 -6.77 14.62
N ALA A 147 30.98 -7.10 15.36
CA ALA A 147 31.68 -8.40 15.23
C ALA A 147 30.76 -9.61 15.43
N PHE A 148 29.74 -9.50 16.29
CA PHE A 148 28.75 -10.55 16.55
C PHE A 148 27.89 -10.93 15.33
N LEU A 149 27.91 -10.11 14.26
CA LEU A 149 27.20 -10.38 13.00
C LEU A 149 27.93 -11.44 12.15
N GLY A 150 29.23 -11.62 12.35
CA GLY A 150 30.02 -12.61 11.62
C GLY A 150 29.42 -14.02 11.73
N GLY A 151 29.31 -14.72 10.60
CA GLY A 151 28.67 -16.03 10.47
C GLY A 151 27.13 -15.99 10.45
N LYS A 152 26.51 -14.83 10.55
CA LYS A 152 25.06 -14.68 10.31
C LYS A 152 24.80 -14.34 8.85
N THR A 153 23.55 -14.51 8.40
CA THR A 153 23.17 -14.14 7.03
C THR A 153 22.53 -12.78 6.96
N LEU A 154 22.65 -12.08 5.83
CA LEU A 154 21.89 -10.84 5.56
C LEU A 154 20.38 -11.08 5.64
N ASN A 155 19.92 -12.28 5.29
CA ASN A 155 18.53 -12.71 5.39
C ASN A 155 18.05 -12.74 6.84
N ALA A 156 18.87 -13.30 7.75
CA ALA A 156 18.60 -13.29 9.18
C ALA A 156 18.63 -11.87 9.76
N LEU A 157 19.55 -11.01 9.28
CA LEU A 157 19.67 -9.63 9.71
C LEU A 157 18.41 -8.83 9.35
N ILE A 158 17.94 -8.88 8.10
CA ILE A 158 16.74 -8.14 7.68
C ILE A 158 15.47 -8.61 8.42
N ASP A 159 15.34 -9.93 8.74
CA ASP A 159 14.20 -10.41 9.55
C ASP A 159 14.34 -9.96 11.01
N ALA A 160 15.54 -9.89 11.56
CA ALA A 160 15.78 -9.37 12.90
C ALA A 160 15.39 -7.88 13.02
N GLU A 161 15.75 -7.07 12.03
CA GLU A 161 15.37 -5.66 11.92
C GLU A 161 13.84 -5.48 11.85
N ARG A 162 13.16 -6.28 11.02
CA ARG A 162 11.70 -6.31 10.94
C ARG A 162 11.07 -6.65 12.29
N ARG A 163 11.54 -7.71 12.94
CA ARG A 163 11.03 -8.18 14.25
C ARG A 163 11.27 -7.14 15.34
N GLY A 164 12.42 -6.48 15.31
CA GLY A 164 12.74 -5.39 16.23
C GLY A 164 11.77 -4.22 16.08
N THR A 165 11.48 -3.84 14.84
CA THR A 165 10.51 -2.78 14.51
C THR A 165 9.09 -3.16 14.95
N GLU A 166 8.64 -4.37 14.62
CA GLU A 166 7.33 -4.90 15.02
C GLU A 166 7.18 -4.92 16.57
N TYR A 167 8.23 -5.34 17.28
CA TYR A 167 8.24 -5.33 18.74
C TYR A 167 8.20 -3.91 19.32
N ALA A 168 8.94 -2.96 18.74
CA ALA A 168 8.94 -1.57 19.18
C ALA A 168 7.55 -0.94 19.03
N LEU A 169 6.88 -1.17 17.90
CA LEU A 169 5.50 -0.72 17.66
C LEU A 169 4.51 -1.36 18.64
N TYR A 170 4.62 -2.68 18.86
CA TYR A 170 3.81 -3.38 19.85
C TYR A 170 3.98 -2.79 21.26
N ARG A 171 5.22 -2.55 21.70
CA ARG A 171 5.52 -1.94 23.01
C ARG A 171 4.95 -0.53 23.14
N ALA A 172 4.89 0.23 22.03
CA ALA A 172 4.29 1.55 21.97
C ALA A 172 2.75 1.52 21.80
N GLY A 173 2.14 0.34 21.80
CA GLY A 173 0.70 0.15 21.62
C GLY A 173 0.21 0.53 20.22
N ARG A 174 1.07 0.48 19.18
CA ARG A 174 0.72 0.85 17.82
C ARG A 174 0.12 -0.31 17.05
N MET A 175 -0.88 -0.02 16.21
CA MET A 175 -1.51 -1.04 15.37
C MET A 175 -0.57 -1.49 14.27
N SER A 176 -0.29 -2.78 14.23
CA SER A 176 0.49 -3.38 13.16
C SER A 176 0.01 -4.79 12.85
N GLN A 177 0.28 -5.22 11.62
CA GLN A 177 0.02 -6.58 11.14
C GLN A 177 1.15 -7.03 10.21
N THR A 178 1.27 -8.34 9.99
CA THR A 178 2.29 -8.91 9.11
C THR A 178 1.64 -9.85 8.10
N ILE A 179 1.82 -9.56 6.81
CA ILE A 179 1.51 -10.46 5.71
C ILE A 179 2.79 -11.18 5.32
N THR A 180 2.77 -12.51 5.37
CA THR A 180 3.94 -13.33 5.04
C THR A 180 3.79 -13.97 3.67
N LEU A 181 4.71 -13.63 2.76
CA LEU A 181 4.91 -14.37 1.51
C LEU A 181 5.93 -15.49 1.80
N PRO A 182 5.62 -16.77 1.48
CA PRO A 182 6.62 -17.83 1.63
C PRO A 182 7.93 -17.53 0.90
N GLU A 183 7.83 -17.03 -0.31
CA GLU A 183 8.91 -16.55 -1.19
C GLU A 183 8.36 -15.51 -2.17
N VAL A 184 9.24 -14.82 -2.91
CA VAL A 184 8.83 -13.89 -3.98
C VAL A 184 8.98 -14.59 -5.32
N ASN A 185 7.87 -15.07 -5.86
CA ASN A 185 7.76 -15.70 -7.18
C ASN A 185 6.45 -15.27 -7.88
N PRO A 186 6.21 -15.59 -9.15
CA PRO A 186 5.00 -15.19 -9.85
C PRO A 186 3.72 -15.66 -9.15
N TYR A 187 3.70 -16.88 -8.58
CA TYR A 187 2.55 -17.43 -7.88
C TYR A 187 2.18 -16.61 -6.62
N THR A 188 3.15 -16.35 -5.75
CA THR A 188 2.90 -15.59 -4.51
C THR A 188 2.57 -14.13 -4.78
N ILE A 189 3.15 -13.53 -5.81
CA ILE A 189 2.78 -12.19 -6.28
C ILE A 189 1.35 -12.18 -6.83
N GLY A 190 0.95 -13.17 -7.60
CA GLY A 190 -0.43 -13.33 -8.07
C GLY A 190 -1.42 -13.44 -6.90
N GLN A 191 -1.06 -14.20 -5.85
CA GLN A 191 -1.87 -14.27 -4.62
C GLN A 191 -1.98 -12.90 -3.93
N LEU A 192 -0.88 -12.17 -3.78
CA LEU A 192 -0.84 -10.88 -3.09
C LEU A 192 -1.63 -9.81 -3.84
N LEU A 193 -1.52 -9.76 -5.17
CA LEU A 193 -2.30 -8.84 -6.01
C LEU A 193 -3.79 -9.08 -5.82
N PHE A 194 -4.25 -10.31 -6.01
CA PHE A 194 -5.66 -10.66 -5.88
C PHE A 194 -6.18 -10.42 -4.45
N PHE A 195 -5.37 -10.73 -3.44
CA PHE A 195 -5.70 -10.45 -2.04
C PHE A 195 -6.01 -8.97 -1.80
N PHE A 196 -5.15 -8.06 -2.26
CA PHE A 196 -5.36 -6.63 -2.07
C PHE A 196 -6.51 -6.09 -2.94
N GLU A 197 -6.71 -6.60 -4.16
CA GLU A 197 -7.84 -6.24 -5.01
C GLU A 197 -9.17 -6.62 -4.33
N MET A 198 -9.27 -7.83 -3.79
CA MET A 198 -10.46 -8.28 -3.08
C MET A 198 -10.67 -7.55 -1.75
N ALA A 199 -9.60 -7.31 -0.98
CA ALA A 199 -9.69 -6.52 0.25
C ALA A 199 -10.19 -5.10 -0.03
N THR A 200 -9.73 -4.48 -1.11
CA THR A 200 -10.19 -3.16 -1.55
C THR A 200 -11.67 -3.17 -1.96
N ALA A 201 -12.10 -4.20 -2.68
CA ALA A 201 -13.51 -4.35 -3.05
C ALA A 201 -14.41 -4.51 -1.81
N TYR A 202 -14.02 -5.36 -0.85
CA TYR A 202 -14.75 -5.52 0.41
C TYR A 202 -14.75 -4.23 1.26
N ALA A 203 -13.64 -3.50 1.32
CA ALA A 203 -13.59 -2.22 2.01
C ALA A 203 -14.53 -1.19 1.37
N GLY A 204 -14.65 -1.17 0.03
CA GLY A 204 -15.63 -0.36 -0.69
C GLY A 204 -17.08 -0.69 -0.33
N GLU A 205 -17.40 -1.98 -0.15
CA GLU A 205 -18.71 -2.42 0.33
C GLU A 205 -18.98 -1.93 1.76
N LEU A 206 -18.01 -2.07 2.67
CA LEU A 206 -18.15 -1.63 4.06
C LEU A 206 -18.31 -0.11 4.17
N LEU A 207 -17.69 0.66 3.27
CA LEU A 207 -17.79 2.12 3.21
C LEU A 207 -19.03 2.61 2.43
N ASP A 208 -19.80 1.72 1.80
CA ASP A 208 -20.92 2.02 0.88
C ASP A 208 -20.49 2.92 -0.30
N VAL A 209 -19.29 2.73 -0.84
CA VAL A 209 -18.77 3.50 -1.98
C VAL A 209 -18.57 2.63 -3.22
N ASP A 210 -18.56 3.26 -4.41
CA ASP A 210 -18.19 2.58 -5.65
C ASP A 210 -16.65 2.53 -5.78
N ALA A 211 -16.06 1.38 -5.44
CA ALA A 211 -14.63 1.15 -5.50
C ALA A 211 -14.08 1.01 -6.94
N PHE A 212 -14.97 0.93 -7.96
CA PHE A 212 -14.59 0.63 -9.35
C PHE A 212 -14.59 1.86 -10.26
N ASN A 213 -14.72 3.08 -9.70
CA ASN A 213 -14.63 4.33 -10.44
C ASN A 213 -13.66 5.32 -9.74
N GLN A 214 -13.24 6.37 -10.47
CA GLN A 214 -12.35 7.42 -9.96
C GLN A 214 -12.75 8.81 -10.49
N PRO A 215 -13.93 9.34 -10.13
CA PRO A 215 -14.44 10.61 -10.69
C PRO A 215 -13.55 11.82 -10.37
N GLY A 216 -12.83 11.81 -9.24
CA GLY A 216 -11.91 12.88 -8.86
C GLY A 216 -10.74 13.09 -9.83
N VAL A 217 -10.27 12.02 -10.46
CA VAL A 217 -9.17 12.08 -11.45
C VAL A 217 -9.64 12.68 -12.78
N GLU A 218 -10.89 12.45 -13.19
CA GLU A 218 -11.43 12.95 -14.46
C GLU A 218 -11.49 14.49 -14.50
N GLY A 219 -11.80 15.14 -13.37
CA GLY A 219 -11.81 16.60 -13.27
C GLY A 219 -10.46 17.23 -13.62
N SER A 220 -9.37 16.65 -13.15
CA SER A 220 -8.01 17.12 -13.41
C SER A 220 -7.60 16.90 -14.87
N LYS A 221 -7.94 15.76 -15.47
CA LYS A 221 -7.69 15.49 -16.89
C LYS A 221 -8.40 16.50 -17.78
N ILE A 222 -9.69 16.76 -17.52
CA ILE A 222 -10.48 17.74 -18.27
C ILE A 222 -9.85 19.14 -18.16
N ALA A 223 -9.44 19.55 -16.96
CA ALA A 223 -8.75 20.81 -16.74
C ALA A 223 -7.42 20.91 -17.51
N SER A 224 -6.63 19.84 -17.54
CA SER A 224 -5.38 19.79 -18.30
C SER A 224 -5.60 19.96 -19.80
N TYR A 225 -6.59 19.29 -20.38
CA TYR A 225 -6.95 19.48 -21.78
C TYR A 225 -7.45 20.90 -22.07
N ALA A 226 -8.18 21.50 -21.14
CA ALA A 226 -8.65 22.89 -21.26
C ALA A 226 -7.46 23.87 -21.27
N VAL A 227 -6.49 23.71 -20.37
CA VAL A 227 -5.27 24.53 -20.31
C VAL A 227 -4.43 24.41 -21.58
N LEU A 228 -4.36 23.21 -22.16
CA LEU A 228 -3.67 22.97 -23.43
C LEU A 228 -4.43 23.47 -24.67
N GLY A 229 -5.58 24.15 -24.49
CA GLY A 229 -6.31 24.76 -25.57
C GLY A 229 -7.18 23.84 -26.41
N ASN A 230 -7.60 22.69 -25.88
CA ASN A 230 -8.53 21.80 -26.56
C ASN A 230 -9.90 22.52 -26.72
N THR A 231 -10.36 22.63 -27.96
CA THR A 231 -11.58 23.43 -28.34
C THR A 231 -12.88 22.64 -28.26
N ALA A 232 -12.86 21.34 -27.94
CA ALA A 232 -14.09 20.58 -27.77
C ALA A 232 -14.92 21.17 -26.60
N GLU A 233 -16.25 21.19 -26.75
CA GLU A 233 -17.19 21.92 -25.89
C GLU A 233 -16.93 21.73 -24.39
N LYS A 234 -16.75 20.49 -23.93
CA LYS A 234 -16.49 20.16 -22.50
C LYS A 234 -15.22 20.83 -21.97
N TYR A 235 -14.17 20.95 -22.80
CA TYR A 235 -12.91 21.57 -22.42
C TYR A 235 -12.95 23.08 -22.49
N ALA A 236 -13.61 23.64 -23.52
CA ALA A 236 -13.82 25.09 -23.65
C ALA A 236 -14.61 25.62 -22.44
N LYS A 237 -15.70 24.96 -22.05
CA LYS A 237 -16.45 25.28 -20.84
C LYS A 237 -15.59 25.28 -19.59
N LYS A 238 -14.74 24.28 -19.44
CA LYS A 238 -13.80 24.17 -18.28
C LYS A 238 -12.75 25.29 -18.30
N ALA A 239 -12.25 25.68 -19.47
CA ALA A 239 -11.32 26.79 -19.61
C ALA A 239 -11.93 28.10 -19.11
N GLU A 240 -13.19 28.38 -19.44
CA GLU A 240 -13.91 29.59 -18.96
C GLU A 240 -14.11 29.52 -17.42
N GLU A 241 -14.51 28.40 -16.86
CA GLU A 241 -14.57 28.21 -15.39
C GLU A 241 -13.23 28.53 -14.71
N MET A 242 -12.12 28.06 -15.28
CA MET A 242 -10.80 28.28 -14.72
C MET A 242 -10.36 29.77 -14.76
N LYS A 243 -10.80 30.56 -15.75
CA LYS A 243 -10.54 31.99 -15.80
C LYS A 243 -11.23 32.76 -14.67
N SER A 244 -12.34 32.25 -14.15
CA SER A 244 -13.07 32.85 -13.03
C SER A 244 -12.41 32.58 -11.66
N ARG A 245 -11.34 31.78 -11.61
CA ARG A 245 -10.62 31.51 -10.37
C ARG A 245 -10.01 32.81 -9.82
N PRO A 246 -10.18 33.12 -8.51
CA PRO A 246 -9.52 34.26 -7.89
C PRO A 246 -8.00 34.22 -8.12
N ALA A 247 -7.42 35.35 -8.50
CA ALA A 247 -5.96 35.46 -8.58
C ALA A 247 -5.32 35.21 -7.20
N SER A 248 -4.15 34.58 -7.19
CA SER A 248 -3.35 34.45 -5.98
C SER A 248 -3.03 35.82 -5.41
N ARG A 249 -3.12 36.00 -4.09
CA ARG A 249 -2.72 37.25 -3.46
C ARG A 249 -1.21 37.43 -3.62
N LYS A 250 -0.80 38.61 -4.08
CA LYS A 250 0.63 38.89 -4.32
C LYS A 250 1.51 38.70 -3.09
N GLU A 251 0.96 38.92 -1.91
CA GLU A 251 1.64 38.73 -0.62
C GLU A 251 2.06 37.28 -0.29
N TYR A 252 1.51 36.29 -1.03
CA TYR A 252 1.85 34.87 -0.88
C TYR A 252 2.64 34.32 -2.06
N VAL A 253 3.09 35.16 -2.97
CA VAL A 253 3.96 34.77 -4.10
C VAL A 253 5.40 35.18 -3.74
N LEU A 254 6.25 34.16 -3.56
CA LEU A 254 7.70 34.33 -3.34
C LEU A 254 8.44 34.58 -4.63
#